data_fc73ee0f3c933980d966fa7fc955ccaa
#
_entry.id   fc73ee0f3c933980d966fa7fc955ccaa
#
_cell.length_a   1.000
_cell.length_b   1.000
_cell.length_c   1.000
_cell.angle_alpha   90.00
_cell.angle_beta   90.00
_cell.angle_gamma   90.00
#
_symmetry.space_group_name_H-M   'P 1'
#
loop_
_entity.id
_entity.type
_entity.pdbx_description
1 polymer ?
#
loop_
_entity_poly.entity_id
_entity_poly.type
_entity_poly.pdbx_seq_one_letter_code
_entity_poly.pdbx_strand_id
1 'polypeptide(L)'
;MKTFNFWSFTLRLVLISMLGVFCACSSAETKVAANAGANGVKSISNASKGATIEIEADGPADTVRVFYAKLREKKFKEALFLTNLRPAIEGLTDTELQDFAVDFESLAGQVPAELEISGEIISGDNATVTVNIPNAETGKSEAQPIKLRRENDVWVILSVDAEGEKKIKADGKQYFYNLRIEAHHEEAQTMLRRVAKAQLVFSAQNNGLFGEMQALITAQLLPDDITSSKSTGYNYEIKLSSDKKSYFANATPAEYGKSGKLSFLLDKLDIKSKDNGGKPLKK
;
A
#
# COMPACT_ATOMS: atom_id res chain seq x y z
N MET A 1 -7.42 -8.07 -21.93
CA MET A 1 -8.01 -7.96 -20.58
C MET A 1 -6.99 -7.28 -19.69
N LYS A 2 -7.32 -6.12 -19.10
CA LYS A 2 -6.41 -5.42 -18.19
C LYS A 2 -6.33 -6.23 -16.90
N THR A 3 -5.15 -6.73 -16.56
CA THR A 3 -4.87 -7.37 -15.27
C THR A 3 -5.09 -6.32 -14.17
N PHE A 4 -6.14 -6.53 -13.40
CA PHE A 4 -6.49 -5.67 -12.28
C PHE A 4 -5.52 -6.05 -11.13
N ASN A 5 -4.45 -5.30 -10.96
CA ASN A 5 -3.53 -5.47 -9.85
C ASN A 5 -4.23 -5.05 -8.55
N PHE A 6 -4.87 -5.99 -7.87
CA PHE A 6 -5.55 -5.80 -6.58
C PHE A 6 -4.61 -5.28 -5.48
N TRP A 7 -3.33 -5.61 -5.58
CA TRP A 7 -2.30 -5.14 -4.65
C TRP A 7 -2.08 -3.61 -4.72
N SER A 8 -2.14 -3.05 -5.93
CA SER A 8 -2.22 -1.60 -6.14
C SER A 8 -3.41 -0.97 -5.39
N PHE A 9 -4.46 -1.74 -5.07
CA PHE A 9 -5.66 -1.24 -4.41
C PHE A 9 -5.50 -1.13 -2.88
N THR A 10 -4.80 -2.03 -2.20
CA THR A 10 -4.61 -1.98 -0.73
C THR A 10 -3.51 -1.01 -0.32
N LEU A 11 -2.40 -0.95 -1.03
CA LEU A 11 -1.43 0.12 -0.86
C LEU A 11 -2.00 1.45 -1.37
N ARG A 12 -2.80 1.44 -2.44
CA ARG A 12 -3.63 2.58 -2.87
C ARG A 12 -4.63 3.00 -1.80
N LEU A 13 -5.26 2.09 -1.05
CA LEU A 13 -6.22 2.47 0.00
C LEU A 13 -5.53 3.15 1.19
N VAL A 14 -4.34 2.70 1.57
CA VAL A 14 -3.52 3.35 2.61
C VAL A 14 -2.94 4.68 2.11
N LEU A 15 -2.58 4.78 0.83
CA LEU A 15 -2.04 5.99 0.22
C LEU A 15 -3.14 6.89 -0.40
N ILE A 16 -4.32 6.35 -0.78
CA ILE A 16 -5.52 7.12 -1.17
C ILE A 16 -6.24 7.66 0.05
N SER A 17 -6.12 7.06 1.23
CA SER A 17 -6.50 7.73 2.48
C SER A 17 -5.62 8.96 2.79
N MET A 18 -4.46 9.08 2.14
CA MET A 18 -3.70 10.34 2.06
C MET A 18 -4.42 11.41 1.24
N LEU A 19 -5.30 11.03 0.30
CA LEU A 19 -6.00 11.92 -0.62
C LEU A 19 -7.48 12.12 -0.26
N GLY A 20 -8.02 11.38 0.70
CA GLY A 20 -9.44 11.46 1.04
C GLY A 20 -9.76 11.03 2.47
N VAL A 21 -9.71 11.96 3.42
CA VAL A 21 -10.34 11.77 4.72
C VAL A 21 -11.78 12.24 4.63
N PHE A 22 -12.72 11.33 4.70
CA PHE A 22 -14.16 11.65 4.80
C PHE A 22 -14.42 12.53 6.02
N CYS A 23 -14.94 13.72 5.75
CA CYS A 23 -15.31 14.72 6.75
C CYS A 23 -16.73 14.47 7.25
N ALA A 24 -16.87 14.26 8.57
CA ALA A 24 -18.12 14.54 9.26
C ALA A 24 -18.10 16.02 9.67
N CYS A 25 -19.10 16.76 9.20
CA CYS A 25 -19.29 18.18 9.45
C CYS A 25 -19.39 18.54 10.93
N SER A 26 -18.64 19.55 11.33
CA SER A 26 -19.04 20.47 12.38
C SER A 26 -18.59 21.89 11.99
N SER A 27 -19.58 22.77 11.77
CA SER A 27 -19.38 24.17 11.42
C SER A 27 -18.97 24.97 12.66
N ALA A 28 -17.79 25.61 12.58
CA ALA A 28 -17.46 26.74 13.45
C ALA A 28 -16.75 27.79 12.60
N GLU A 29 -17.43 28.93 12.41
CA GLU A 29 -16.85 30.12 11.79
C GLU A 29 -15.75 30.68 12.69
N THR A 30 -14.57 30.90 12.16
CA THR A 30 -13.53 31.68 12.84
C THR A 30 -12.79 32.56 11.83
N LYS A 31 -12.68 33.84 12.21
CA LYS A 31 -12.16 34.98 11.46
C LYS A 31 -10.74 34.76 10.95
N VAL A 32 -10.53 35.16 9.69
CA VAL A 32 -9.24 35.28 9.03
C VAL A 32 -8.44 36.39 9.71
N ALA A 33 -7.27 36.08 10.22
CA ALA A 33 -6.21 37.04 10.54
C ALA A 33 -5.05 36.78 9.60
N ALA A 34 -4.85 37.68 8.63
CA ALA A 34 -3.66 37.71 7.80
C ALA A 34 -2.50 38.22 8.65
N ASN A 35 -1.50 37.39 8.88
CA ASN A 35 -0.23 37.81 9.45
C ASN A 35 0.89 37.50 8.47
N ALA A 36 1.37 38.51 7.80
CA ALA A 36 2.63 38.50 7.07
C ALA A 36 3.77 38.61 8.09
N GLY A 37 4.55 37.57 8.24
CA GLY A 37 5.68 37.52 9.17
C GLY A 37 6.87 36.77 8.59
N ALA A 38 7.87 37.54 8.29
CA ALA A 38 9.33 37.28 8.16
C ALA A 38 9.81 35.88 7.78
N ASN A 39 10.42 35.79 6.62
CA ASN A 39 11.17 34.69 6.03
C ASN A 39 12.32 34.23 6.91
N GLY A 40 12.23 33.01 7.37
CA GLY A 40 13.33 32.24 7.92
C GLY A 40 13.31 30.86 7.33
N VAL A 41 14.16 30.60 6.35
CA VAL A 41 14.36 29.25 5.79
C VAL A 41 14.82 28.33 6.93
N LYS A 42 14.03 27.32 7.26
CA LYS A 42 14.40 26.32 8.27
C LYS A 42 14.66 24.97 7.59
N SER A 43 15.88 24.52 7.74
CA SER A 43 16.35 23.24 7.22
C SER A 43 15.99 22.12 8.19
N ILE A 44 15.39 21.03 7.64
CA ILE A 44 15.11 19.81 8.39
C ILE A 44 16.36 18.93 8.36
N SER A 45 17.18 19.00 9.41
CA SER A 45 18.31 18.08 9.55
C SER A 45 17.96 16.94 10.48
N ASN A 46 18.21 15.70 10.05
CA ASN A 46 18.05 14.50 10.83
C ASN A 46 19.36 13.80 11.07
N ALA A 47 19.80 13.85 12.31
CA ALA A 47 20.95 13.11 12.81
C ALA A 47 20.54 11.69 13.24
N SER A 48 20.33 10.80 12.30
CA SER A 48 20.47 9.36 12.51
C SER A 48 21.45 8.84 11.45
N LYS A 49 22.25 7.82 11.79
CA LYS A 49 23.38 7.30 11.00
C LYS A 49 22.94 6.80 9.61
N GLY A 50 22.64 7.71 8.70
CA GLY A 50 22.24 7.55 7.31
C GLY A 50 22.34 8.89 6.61
N ALA A 51 22.36 8.93 5.30
CA ALA A 51 22.47 10.17 4.54
C ALA A 51 21.42 11.20 5.03
N THR A 52 21.89 12.35 5.46
CA THR A 52 21.04 13.47 5.87
C THR A 52 20.30 13.99 4.64
N ILE A 53 18.98 14.00 4.68
CA ILE A 53 18.15 14.62 3.64
C ILE A 53 17.73 15.99 4.19
N GLU A 54 18.21 17.06 3.55
CA GLU A 54 17.81 18.42 3.86
C GLU A 54 16.68 18.83 2.90
N ILE A 55 15.54 19.24 3.48
CA ILE A 55 14.39 19.73 2.73
C ILE A 55 13.98 21.06 3.34
N GLU A 56 13.98 22.11 2.52
CA GLU A 56 13.57 23.44 2.93
C GLU A 56 12.10 23.67 2.57
N ALA A 57 11.32 24.16 3.52
CA ALA A 57 9.92 24.52 3.34
C ALA A 57 9.52 25.64 4.33
N ASP A 58 8.93 26.72 3.80
CA ASP A 58 8.64 27.93 4.57
C ASP A 58 7.32 27.89 5.35
N GLY A 59 6.54 26.83 5.26
CA GLY A 59 5.25 26.73 5.93
C GLY A 59 4.43 25.50 5.50
N PRO A 60 3.20 25.33 6.01
CA PRO A 60 2.39 24.17 5.70
C PRO A 60 2.07 24.05 4.20
N ALA A 61 1.66 25.12 3.56
CA ALA A 61 1.36 25.13 2.12
C ALA A 61 2.60 24.80 1.29
N ASP A 62 3.76 25.34 1.68
CA ASP A 62 5.01 25.05 0.98
C ASP A 62 5.48 23.62 1.21
N THR A 63 5.34 23.08 2.42
CA THR A 63 5.58 21.65 2.71
C THR A 63 4.77 20.74 1.78
N VAL A 64 3.49 21.09 1.55
CA VAL A 64 2.63 20.36 0.62
C VAL A 64 3.11 20.50 -0.83
N ARG A 65 3.51 21.70 -1.27
CA ARG A 65 4.07 21.89 -2.62
C ARG A 65 5.33 21.06 -2.83
N VAL A 66 6.25 21.11 -1.88
CA VAL A 66 7.51 20.34 -1.94
C VAL A 66 7.23 18.85 -1.97
N PHE A 67 6.31 18.34 -1.12
CA PHE A 67 5.89 16.94 -1.13
C PHE A 67 5.43 16.49 -2.52
N TYR A 68 4.49 17.21 -3.13
CA TYR A 68 3.97 16.84 -4.45
C TYR A 68 5.01 17.04 -5.56
N ALA A 69 5.88 18.03 -5.46
CA ALA A 69 7.00 18.21 -6.39
C ALA A 69 7.96 17.01 -6.34
N LYS A 70 8.33 16.54 -5.13
CA LYS A 70 9.18 15.37 -4.95
C LYS A 70 8.54 14.08 -5.47
N LEU A 71 7.22 13.92 -5.30
CA LEU A 71 6.49 12.79 -5.89
C LEU A 71 6.56 12.81 -7.42
N ARG A 72 6.35 13.98 -8.08
CA ARG A 72 6.48 14.12 -9.53
C ARG A 72 7.90 13.83 -10.03
N GLU A 73 8.90 14.27 -9.28
CA GLU A 73 10.32 13.97 -9.56
C GLU A 73 10.71 12.51 -9.29
N LYS A 74 9.77 11.69 -8.80
CA LYS A 74 10.00 10.30 -8.35
C LYS A 74 11.04 10.17 -7.22
N LYS A 75 11.25 11.24 -6.48
CA LYS A 75 12.08 11.30 -5.27
C LYS A 75 11.28 10.86 -4.05
N PHE A 76 10.84 9.61 -4.06
CA PHE A 76 9.87 9.08 -3.09
C PHE A 76 10.37 9.16 -1.66
N LYS A 77 11.65 8.86 -1.43
CA LYS A 77 12.26 8.94 -0.10
C LYS A 77 12.17 10.36 0.45
N GLU A 78 12.53 11.36 -0.36
CA GLU A 78 12.44 12.78 0.03
C GLU A 78 11.01 13.23 0.27
N ALA A 79 10.06 12.82 -0.59
CA ALA A 79 8.65 13.13 -0.39
C ALA A 79 8.11 12.56 0.93
N LEU A 80 8.33 11.27 1.18
CA LEU A 80 7.82 10.60 2.38
C LEU A 80 8.49 11.07 3.68
N PHE A 81 9.68 11.68 3.59
CA PHE A 81 10.32 12.33 4.74
C PHE A 81 9.54 13.55 5.27
N LEU A 82 8.72 14.18 4.43
CA LEU A 82 7.82 15.27 4.82
C LEU A 82 6.55 14.79 5.51
N THR A 83 6.40 13.50 5.71
CA THR A 83 5.18 12.89 6.25
C THR A 83 5.44 12.11 7.54
N ASN A 84 4.38 11.77 8.25
CA ASN A 84 4.47 10.88 9.41
C ASN A 84 4.75 9.40 9.05
N LEU A 85 4.97 9.08 7.75
CA LEU A 85 5.53 7.80 7.27
C LEU A 85 7.06 7.74 7.36
N ARG A 86 7.71 8.84 7.70
CA ARG A 86 9.17 8.96 7.76
C ARG A 86 9.88 7.80 8.49
N PRO A 87 9.43 7.32 9.68
CA PRO A 87 10.12 6.21 10.35
C PRO A 87 10.10 4.90 9.54
N ALA A 88 9.12 4.72 8.64
CA ALA A 88 9.06 3.56 7.77
C ALA A 88 10.02 3.64 6.58
N ILE A 89 10.31 4.87 6.10
CA ILE A 89 11.14 5.08 4.90
C ILE A 89 12.61 5.34 5.23
N GLU A 90 12.87 5.92 6.40
CA GLU A 90 14.20 6.34 6.84
C GLU A 90 15.22 5.19 6.86
N GLY A 91 14.79 4.03 7.34
CA GLY A 91 15.62 2.83 7.44
C GLY A 91 15.76 2.01 6.15
N LEU A 92 15.07 2.37 5.06
CA LEU A 92 15.16 1.65 3.79
C LEU A 92 16.42 2.04 3.02
N THR A 93 17.14 1.03 2.53
CA THR A 93 18.20 1.21 1.54
C THR A 93 17.60 1.51 0.16
N ASP A 94 18.41 2.02 -0.77
CA ASP A 94 17.94 2.27 -2.14
C ASP A 94 17.48 0.99 -2.85
N THR A 95 18.10 -0.15 -2.55
CA THR A 95 17.67 -1.46 -3.06
C THR A 95 16.31 -1.87 -2.50
N GLU A 96 16.10 -1.71 -1.18
CA GLU A 96 14.80 -1.99 -0.55
C GLU A 96 13.70 -1.03 -1.07
N LEU A 97 14.06 0.23 -1.37
CA LEU A 97 13.14 1.20 -1.96
C LEU A 97 12.70 0.78 -3.37
N GLN A 98 13.58 0.16 -4.15
CA GLN A 98 13.26 -0.39 -5.47
C GLN A 98 12.19 -1.49 -5.41
N ASP A 99 12.13 -2.25 -4.31
CA ASP A 99 11.08 -3.27 -4.11
C ASP A 99 9.65 -2.65 -4.12
N PHE A 100 9.54 -1.34 -3.86
CA PHE A 100 8.27 -0.58 -3.83
C PHE A 100 8.13 0.40 -5.01
N ALA A 101 9.05 0.38 -5.97
CA ALA A 101 9.08 1.38 -7.05
C ALA A 101 7.76 1.42 -7.85
N VAL A 102 7.18 0.26 -8.17
CA VAL A 102 5.92 0.18 -8.93
C VAL A 102 4.76 0.85 -8.19
N ASP A 103 4.72 0.69 -6.86
CA ASP A 103 3.65 1.25 -6.03
C ASP A 103 3.78 2.75 -5.92
N PHE A 104 4.99 3.23 -5.67
CA PHE A 104 5.28 4.66 -5.58
C PHE A 104 5.13 5.35 -6.94
N GLU A 105 5.49 4.70 -8.05
CA GLU A 105 5.27 5.23 -9.40
C GLU A 105 3.78 5.34 -9.73
N SER A 106 2.98 4.36 -9.31
CA SER A 106 1.54 4.42 -9.45
C SER A 106 0.93 5.59 -8.68
N LEU A 107 1.47 5.91 -7.51
CA LEU A 107 1.09 7.08 -6.72
C LEU A 107 1.48 8.37 -7.45
N ALA A 108 2.74 8.47 -7.91
CA ALA A 108 3.24 9.66 -8.62
C ALA A 108 2.44 9.96 -9.89
N GLY A 109 1.97 8.93 -10.58
CA GLY A 109 1.12 9.05 -11.78
C GLY A 109 -0.25 9.69 -11.52
N GLN A 110 -0.68 9.79 -10.27
CA GLN A 110 -1.94 10.45 -9.89
C GLN A 110 -1.74 11.92 -9.45
N VAL A 111 -0.48 12.36 -9.32
CA VAL A 111 -0.16 13.74 -8.92
C VAL A 111 -0.37 14.67 -10.11
N PRO A 112 -1.17 15.75 -9.95
CA PRO A 112 -1.37 16.72 -11.04
C PRO A 112 -0.06 17.42 -11.42
N ALA A 113 0.06 17.81 -12.69
CA ALA A 113 1.23 18.54 -13.18
C ALA A 113 1.43 19.86 -12.42
N GLU A 114 0.34 20.55 -12.13
CA GLU A 114 0.32 21.75 -11.29
C GLU A 114 -0.57 21.48 -10.07
N LEU A 115 -0.07 21.86 -8.89
CA LEU A 115 -0.82 21.75 -7.64
C LEU A 115 -1.42 23.11 -7.32
N GLU A 116 -2.74 23.18 -7.37
CA GLU A 116 -3.48 24.36 -6.94
C GLU A 116 -3.78 24.27 -5.44
N ILE A 117 -3.28 25.24 -4.65
CA ILE A 117 -3.62 25.39 -3.24
C ILE A 117 -4.69 26.46 -3.13
N SER A 118 -5.88 26.07 -2.66
CA SER A 118 -7.04 26.95 -2.55
C SER A 118 -7.21 27.55 -1.14
N GLY A 119 -6.49 27.05 -0.14
CA GLY A 119 -6.55 27.60 1.22
C GLY A 119 -5.54 27.00 2.18
N GLU A 120 -5.23 27.75 3.23
CA GLU A 120 -4.40 27.33 4.35
C GLU A 120 -4.99 27.86 5.64
N ILE A 121 -5.12 27.01 6.65
CA ILE A 121 -5.56 27.36 8.00
C ILE A 121 -4.52 26.83 8.98
N ILE A 122 -3.96 27.70 9.82
CA ILE A 122 -3.00 27.35 10.86
C ILE A 122 -3.63 27.62 12.22
N SER A 123 -3.57 26.62 13.12
CA SER A 123 -4.07 26.71 14.50
C SER A 123 -3.04 26.10 15.45
N GLY A 124 -2.18 26.92 16.02
CA GLY A 124 -1.06 26.48 16.86
C GLY A 124 -0.12 25.57 16.08
N ASP A 125 0.08 24.35 16.58
CA ASP A 125 0.94 23.34 15.95
C ASP A 125 0.19 22.47 14.91
N ASN A 126 -1.04 22.81 14.54
CA ASN A 126 -1.81 22.11 13.52
C ASN A 126 -2.08 23.03 12.33
N ALA A 127 -2.10 22.45 11.15
CA ALA A 127 -2.49 23.16 9.94
C ALA A 127 -3.34 22.26 9.04
N THR A 128 -4.17 22.91 8.22
CA THR A 128 -4.89 22.26 7.13
C THR A 128 -4.64 23.08 5.86
N VAL A 129 -4.10 22.41 4.85
CA VAL A 129 -3.89 22.98 3.51
C VAL A 129 -4.91 22.34 2.58
N THR A 130 -5.71 23.15 1.92
CA THR A 130 -6.70 22.68 0.93
C THR A 130 -6.07 22.72 -0.46
N VAL A 131 -6.02 21.59 -1.12
CA VAL A 131 -5.50 21.43 -2.48
C VAL A 131 -6.59 20.99 -3.42
N ASN A 132 -6.55 21.43 -4.68
CA ASN A 132 -7.44 20.97 -5.73
C ASN A 132 -6.77 19.85 -6.52
N ILE A 133 -7.29 18.63 -6.41
CA ILE A 133 -6.74 17.43 -7.06
C ILE A 133 -7.81 16.82 -7.98
N PRO A 134 -7.45 16.39 -9.21
CA PRO A 134 -8.37 15.68 -10.08
C PRO A 134 -8.85 14.38 -9.43
N ASN A 135 -10.15 14.20 -9.33
CA ASN A 135 -10.74 12.93 -8.94
C ASN A 135 -10.52 11.91 -10.06
N ALA A 136 -9.93 10.75 -9.72
CA ALA A 136 -9.57 9.71 -10.69
C ALA A 136 -10.75 9.09 -11.42
N GLU A 137 -11.97 9.12 -10.82
CA GLU A 137 -13.18 8.55 -11.38
C GLU A 137 -13.94 9.55 -12.27
N THR A 138 -14.02 10.80 -11.81
CA THR A 138 -14.83 11.82 -12.47
C THR A 138 -14.04 12.76 -13.37
N GLY A 139 -12.72 12.82 -13.20
CA GLY A 139 -11.82 13.78 -13.86
C GLY A 139 -12.02 15.23 -13.40
N LYS A 140 -12.94 15.49 -12.46
CA LYS A 140 -13.20 16.82 -11.93
C LYS A 140 -12.21 17.17 -10.82
N SER A 141 -11.81 18.43 -10.76
CA SER A 141 -11.00 18.93 -9.64
C SER A 141 -11.85 19.01 -8.37
N GLU A 142 -11.37 18.39 -7.30
CA GLU A 142 -12.02 18.38 -5.99
C GLU A 142 -11.09 18.95 -4.92
N ALA A 143 -11.65 19.79 -4.05
CA ALA A 143 -10.90 20.36 -2.93
C ALA A 143 -10.65 19.28 -1.86
N GLN A 144 -9.40 19.01 -1.54
CA GLN A 144 -8.98 18.00 -0.58
C GLN A 144 -8.19 18.64 0.56
N PRO A 145 -8.60 18.46 1.84
CA PRO A 145 -7.87 18.96 2.99
C PRO A 145 -6.69 18.03 3.34
N ILE A 146 -5.50 18.59 3.35
CA ILE A 146 -4.28 17.93 3.83
C ILE A 146 -3.97 18.46 5.22
N LYS A 147 -3.92 17.55 6.21
CA LYS A 147 -3.62 17.90 7.60
C LYS A 147 -2.13 17.82 7.84
N LEU A 148 -1.62 18.80 8.59
CA LEU A 148 -0.22 18.83 9.00
C LEU A 148 -0.15 19.09 10.51
N ARG A 149 0.94 18.64 11.09
CA ARG A 149 1.33 18.92 12.48
C ARG A 149 2.75 19.48 12.50
N ARG A 150 3.00 20.44 13.38
CA ARG A 150 4.33 20.99 13.58
C ARG A 150 5.09 20.13 14.60
N GLU A 151 6.25 19.63 14.19
CA GLU A 151 7.15 18.83 15.02
C GLU A 151 8.56 19.42 14.96
N ASN A 152 9.14 19.81 16.09
CA ASN A 152 10.48 20.41 16.15
C ASN A 152 10.67 21.54 15.12
N ASP A 153 9.70 22.47 15.06
CA ASP A 153 9.67 23.61 14.14
C ASP A 153 9.49 23.26 12.65
N VAL A 154 9.15 22.00 12.33
CA VAL A 154 8.92 21.52 10.97
C VAL A 154 7.47 21.07 10.80
N TRP A 155 6.88 21.38 9.66
CA TRP A 155 5.55 20.90 9.30
C TRP A 155 5.62 19.49 8.70
N VAL A 156 4.86 18.57 9.30
CA VAL A 156 4.77 17.15 8.91
C VAL A 156 3.37 16.86 8.40
N ILE A 157 3.27 16.33 7.20
CA ILE A 157 2.01 15.90 6.60
C ILE A 157 1.52 14.64 7.31
N LEU A 158 0.28 14.64 7.77
CA LEU A 158 -0.35 13.51 8.44
C LEU A 158 -0.98 12.58 7.40
N SER A 159 -0.20 11.62 6.93
CA SER A 159 -0.58 10.64 5.92
C SER A 159 -1.32 9.44 6.51
N VAL A 160 -1.14 9.18 7.79
CA VAL A 160 -1.84 8.15 8.56
C VAL A 160 -2.35 8.74 9.87
N ASP A 161 -3.33 8.08 10.47
CA ASP A 161 -3.87 8.41 11.77
C ASP A 161 -2.93 8.00 12.93
N ALA A 162 -3.36 8.24 14.17
CA ALA A 162 -2.57 7.94 15.35
C ALA A 162 -2.28 6.43 15.54
N GLU A 163 -3.19 5.56 15.10
CA GLU A 163 -2.99 4.11 15.14
C GLU A 163 -1.95 3.68 14.11
N GLY A 164 -2.03 4.22 12.90
CA GLY A 164 -1.01 4.03 11.85
C GLY A 164 0.36 4.52 12.29
N GLU A 165 0.45 5.68 12.94
CA GLU A 165 1.73 6.17 13.49
C GLU A 165 2.34 5.22 14.53
N LYS A 166 1.53 4.63 15.41
CA LYS A 166 2.01 3.63 16.38
C LYS A 166 2.57 2.41 15.67
N LYS A 167 1.85 1.90 14.64
CA LYS A 167 2.28 0.76 13.83
C LYS A 167 3.57 1.07 13.08
N ILE A 168 3.69 2.26 12.48
CA ILE A 168 4.89 2.70 11.79
C ILE A 168 6.10 2.76 12.74
N LYS A 169 5.92 3.33 13.93
CA LYS A 169 6.99 3.40 14.94
C LYS A 169 7.41 2.02 15.44
N ALA A 170 6.47 1.08 15.55
CA ALA A 170 6.76 -0.30 15.95
C ALA A 170 7.47 -1.10 14.85
N ASP A 171 7.00 -0.98 13.62
CA ASP A 171 7.47 -1.77 12.47
C ASP A 171 8.74 -1.16 11.84
N GLY A 172 8.92 0.16 11.94
CA GLY A 172 10.02 0.88 11.30
C GLY A 172 10.08 0.55 9.79
N LYS A 173 11.26 0.21 9.29
CA LYS A 173 11.47 -0.14 7.88
C LYS A 173 10.66 -1.36 7.39
N GLN A 174 10.15 -2.18 8.31
CA GLN A 174 9.33 -3.34 7.95
C GLN A 174 7.87 -2.96 7.66
N TYR A 175 7.44 -1.73 7.93
CA TYR A 175 6.06 -1.29 7.79
C TYR A 175 5.48 -1.57 6.40
N PHE A 176 6.16 -1.15 5.34
CA PHE A 176 5.70 -1.37 3.96
C PHE A 176 5.72 -2.85 3.57
N TYR A 177 6.74 -3.62 4.02
CA TYR A 177 6.76 -5.07 3.82
C TYR A 177 5.60 -5.75 4.57
N ASN A 178 5.31 -5.35 5.80
CA ASN A 178 4.20 -5.91 6.57
C ASN A 178 2.85 -5.63 5.90
N LEU A 179 2.62 -4.42 5.38
CA LEU A 179 1.42 -4.12 4.59
C LEU A 179 1.30 -5.01 3.35
N ARG A 180 2.39 -5.20 2.62
CA ARG A 180 2.46 -6.08 1.45
C ARG A 180 2.16 -7.53 1.84
N ILE A 181 2.74 -8.01 2.91
CA ILE A 181 2.53 -9.36 3.43
C ILE A 181 1.07 -9.57 3.80
N GLU A 182 0.43 -8.62 4.50
CA GLU A 182 -0.99 -8.70 4.87
C GLU A 182 -1.88 -8.79 3.62
N ALA A 183 -1.65 -7.94 2.62
CA ALA A 183 -2.39 -7.96 1.36
C ALA A 183 -2.21 -9.30 0.61
N HIS A 184 -0.99 -9.80 0.51
CA HIS A 184 -0.71 -11.06 -0.14
C HIS A 184 -1.29 -12.26 0.61
N HIS A 185 -1.41 -12.22 1.95
CA HIS A 185 -2.10 -13.25 2.74
C HIS A 185 -3.57 -13.36 2.35
N GLU A 186 -4.27 -12.22 2.21
CA GLU A 186 -5.68 -12.19 1.78
C GLU A 186 -5.85 -12.68 0.35
N GLU A 187 -4.95 -12.27 -0.55
CA GLU A 187 -4.95 -12.69 -1.95
C GLU A 187 -4.69 -14.19 -2.08
N ALA A 188 -3.73 -14.74 -1.33
CA ALA A 188 -3.43 -16.16 -1.32
C ALA A 188 -4.64 -17.00 -0.85
N GLN A 189 -5.35 -16.56 0.18
CA GLN A 189 -6.57 -17.22 0.62
C GLN A 189 -7.68 -17.12 -0.43
N THR A 190 -7.83 -15.97 -1.06
CA THR A 190 -8.82 -15.74 -2.13
C THR A 190 -8.54 -16.64 -3.32
N MET A 191 -7.27 -16.77 -3.73
CA MET A 191 -6.86 -17.67 -4.81
C MET A 191 -7.12 -19.15 -4.44
N LEU A 192 -6.83 -19.57 -3.22
CA LEU A 192 -7.15 -20.94 -2.76
C LEU A 192 -8.67 -21.22 -2.76
N ARG A 193 -9.51 -20.24 -2.38
CA ARG A 193 -10.97 -20.36 -2.52
C ARG A 193 -11.39 -20.49 -3.99
N ARG A 194 -10.70 -19.78 -4.89
CA ARG A 194 -10.93 -19.91 -6.34
C ARG A 194 -10.54 -21.31 -6.84
N VAL A 195 -9.39 -21.85 -6.36
CA VAL A 195 -8.99 -23.23 -6.64
C VAL A 195 -10.06 -24.23 -6.18
N ALA A 196 -10.62 -24.07 -4.97
CA ALA A 196 -11.68 -24.93 -4.47
C ALA A 196 -12.92 -24.92 -5.37
N LYS A 197 -13.36 -23.73 -5.80
CA LYS A 197 -14.50 -23.58 -6.73
C LYS A 197 -14.19 -24.20 -8.09
N ALA A 198 -13.01 -23.96 -8.63
CA ALA A 198 -12.56 -24.54 -9.91
C ALA A 198 -12.58 -26.07 -9.88
N GLN A 199 -12.07 -26.66 -8.82
CA GLN A 199 -12.07 -28.12 -8.61
C GLN A 199 -13.48 -28.69 -8.53
N LEU A 200 -14.41 -28.00 -7.85
CA LEU A 200 -15.81 -28.43 -7.78
C LEU A 200 -16.45 -28.46 -9.16
N VAL A 201 -16.28 -27.40 -9.95
CA VAL A 201 -16.81 -27.32 -11.32
C VAL A 201 -16.16 -28.39 -12.21
N PHE A 202 -14.83 -28.53 -12.16
CA PHE A 202 -14.10 -29.49 -12.97
C PHE A 202 -14.55 -30.93 -12.66
N SER A 203 -14.67 -31.30 -11.40
CA SER A 203 -15.08 -32.66 -11.00
C SER A 203 -16.51 -33.00 -11.44
N ALA A 204 -17.43 -32.05 -11.40
CA ALA A 204 -18.80 -32.21 -11.90
C ALA A 204 -18.84 -32.53 -13.41
N GLN A 205 -17.90 -32.00 -14.19
CA GLN A 205 -17.77 -32.20 -15.64
C GLN A 205 -16.91 -33.43 -15.99
N ASN A 206 -16.16 -34.00 -15.05
CA ASN A 206 -15.20 -35.07 -15.29
C ASN A 206 -15.43 -36.31 -14.42
N ASN A 207 -16.68 -36.74 -14.30
CA ASN A 207 -17.07 -37.96 -13.58
C ASN A 207 -16.58 -38.03 -12.11
N GLY A 208 -16.54 -36.89 -11.42
CA GLY A 208 -16.09 -36.80 -10.03
C GLY A 208 -14.57 -36.76 -9.85
N LEU A 209 -13.79 -36.68 -10.93
CA LEU A 209 -12.34 -36.57 -10.87
C LEU A 209 -11.88 -35.12 -10.77
N PHE A 210 -10.92 -34.84 -9.92
CA PHE A 210 -10.28 -33.53 -9.77
C PHE A 210 -9.17 -33.29 -10.79
N GLY A 211 -8.90 -32.03 -11.11
CA GLY A 211 -7.92 -31.61 -12.12
C GLY A 211 -6.59 -31.14 -11.51
N GLU A 212 -5.52 -31.37 -12.24
CA GLU A 212 -4.23 -30.71 -11.99
C GLU A 212 -4.33 -29.21 -12.39
N MET A 213 -3.39 -28.40 -11.91
CA MET A 213 -3.36 -26.96 -12.16
C MET A 213 -3.56 -26.62 -13.64
N GLN A 214 -2.78 -27.25 -14.53
CA GLN A 214 -2.87 -27.01 -15.96
C GLN A 214 -4.21 -27.38 -16.57
N ALA A 215 -4.85 -28.45 -16.09
CA ALA A 215 -6.18 -28.83 -16.56
C ALA A 215 -7.25 -27.80 -16.20
N LEU A 216 -7.17 -27.22 -15.01
CA LEU A 216 -8.07 -26.16 -14.55
C LEU A 216 -7.87 -24.86 -15.33
N ILE A 217 -6.63 -24.51 -15.68
CA ILE A 217 -6.31 -23.36 -16.53
C ILE A 217 -6.85 -23.56 -17.94
N THR A 218 -6.59 -24.73 -18.54
CA THR A 218 -7.07 -25.09 -19.89
C THR A 218 -8.60 -25.06 -19.97
N ALA A 219 -9.28 -25.47 -18.88
CA ALA A 219 -10.74 -25.39 -18.77
C ALA A 219 -11.25 -23.97 -18.46
N GLN A 220 -10.37 -22.96 -18.40
CA GLN A 220 -10.68 -21.56 -18.06
C GLN A 220 -11.33 -21.36 -16.67
N LEU A 221 -11.11 -22.29 -15.77
CA LEU A 221 -11.60 -22.24 -14.38
C LEU A 221 -10.63 -21.51 -13.45
N LEU A 222 -9.33 -21.46 -13.81
CA LEU A 222 -8.30 -20.70 -13.14
C LEU A 222 -7.60 -19.75 -14.13
N PRO A 223 -7.12 -18.59 -13.67
CA PRO A 223 -6.33 -17.69 -14.51
C PRO A 223 -4.91 -18.26 -14.72
N ASP A 224 -4.30 -17.97 -15.87
CA ASP A 224 -2.94 -18.45 -16.22
C ASP A 224 -1.88 -17.89 -15.27
N ASP A 225 -2.09 -16.66 -14.75
CA ASP A 225 -1.15 -15.96 -13.87
C ASP A 225 -1.03 -16.60 -12.47
N ILE A 226 -1.90 -17.58 -12.12
CA ILE A 226 -1.75 -18.39 -10.90
C ILE A 226 -0.41 -19.15 -10.87
N THR A 227 0.19 -19.41 -12.02
CA THR A 227 1.50 -20.06 -12.14
C THR A 227 2.66 -19.12 -11.86
N SER A 228 2.38 -17.81 -11.71
CA SER A 228 3.35 -16.77 -11.43
C SER A 228 3.13 -16.18 -10.06
N SER A 229 4.18 -16.06 -9.26
CA SER A 229 4.12 -15.38 -7.95
C SER A 229 4.04 -13.85 -8.05
N LYS A 230 4.14 -13.27 -9.25
CA LYS A 230 4.20 -11.81 -9.45
C LYS A 230 2.94 -11.07 -9.04
N SER A 231 1.77 -11.70 -9.20
CA SER A 231 0.48 -11.06 -8.90
C SER A 231 0.08 -11.17 -7.43
N THR A 232 0.35 -12.31 -6.81
CA THR A 232 -0.12 -12.62 -5.44
C THR A 232 1.00 -12.73 -4.40
N GLY A 233 2.27 -12.69 -4.83
CA GLY A 233 3.43 -12.93 -3.97
C GLY A 233 3.57 -14.37 -3.47
N TYR A 234 2.77 -15.32 -4.02
CA TYR A 234 2.69 -16.71 -3.60
C TYR A 234 2.87 -17.69 -4.74
N ASN A 235 3.50 -18.83 -4.44
CA ASN A 235 3.55 -20.00 -5.30
C ASN A 235 2.43 -20.95 -4.92
N TYR A 236 1.68 -21.45 -5.91
CA TYR A 236 0.55 -22.36 -5.72
C TYR A 236 0.87 -23.75 -6.26
N GLU A 237 0.48 -24.77 -5.50
CA GLU A 237 0.65 -26.17 -5.89
C GLU A 237 -0.65 -26.94 -5.59
N ILE A 238 -1.13 -27.72 -6.55
CA ILE A 238 -2.26 -28.65 -6.37
C ILE A 238 -1.71 -30.07 -6.43
N LYS A 239 -2.05 -30.88 -5.43
CA LYS A 239 -1.70 -32.30 -5.38
C LYS A 239 -2.95 -33.15 -5.37
N LEU A 240 -3.03 -34.09 -6.30
CA LEU A 240 -4.10 -35.05 -6.42
C LEU A 240 -3.72 -36.37 -5.74
N SER A 241 -4.72 -37.13 -5.26
CA SER A 241 -4.55 -38.54 -4.96
C SER A 241 -4.32 -39.35 -6.26
N SER A 242 -3.75 -40.57 -6.13
CA SER A 242 -3.46 -41.43 -7.28
C SER A 242 -4.70 -41.75 -8.11
N ASP A 243 -5.86 -41.84 -7.50
CA ASP A 243 -7.17 -42.09 -8.15
C ASP A 243 -7.88 -40.78 -8.59
N LYS A 244 -7.25 -39.61 -8.39
CA LYS A 244 -7.79 -38.30 -8.65
C LYS A 244 -9.14 -37.98 -7.99
N LYS A 245 -9.54 -38.73 -6.97
CA LYS A 245 -10.79 -38.51 -6.23
C LYS A 245 -10.67 -37.60 -5.02
N SER A 246 -9.47 -37.16 -4.72
CA SER A 246 -9.22 -36.11 -3.71
C SER A 246 -8.04 -35.23 -4.10
N TYR A 247 -8.00 -34.06 -3.52
CA TYR A 247 -6.91 -33.12 -3.72
C TYR A 247 -6.64 -32.34 -2.44
N PHE A 248 -5.50 -31.69 -2.41
CA PHE A 248 -5.20 -30.54 -1.56
C PHE A 248 -4.38 -29.53 -2.35
N ALA A 249 -4.36 -28.28 -1.88
CA ALA A 249 -3.54 -27.24 -2.51
C ALA A 249 -2.77 -26.46 -1.43
N ASN A 250 -1.55 -26.09 -1.78
CA ASN A 250 -0.71 -25.21 -0.97
C ASN A 250 -0.55 -23.85 -1.64
N ALA A 251 -0.46 -22.81 -0.81
CA ALA A 251 0.11 -21.54 -1.19
C ALA A 251 1.27 -21.22 -0.25
N THR A 252 2.45 -20.96 -0.82
CA THR A 252 3.68 -20.66 -0.08
C THR A 252 4.24 -19.31 -0.53
N PRO A 253 4.76 -18.47 0.39
CA PRO A 253 5.40 -17.22 0.02
C PRO A 253 6.48 -17.44 -1.04
N ALA A 254 6.51 -16.62 -2.08
CA ALA A 254 7.58 -16.62 -3.06
C ALA A 254 8.91 -16.19 -2.43
N GLU A 255 8.85 -15.18 -1.55
CA GLU A 255 9.97 -14.69 -0.75
C GLU A 255 9.53 -14.55 0.70
N TYR A 256 9.98 -15.48 1.55
CA TYR A 256 9.63 -15.45 2.98
C TYR A 256 10.10 -14.16 3.66
N GLY A 257 9.20 -13.50 4.38
CA GLY A 257 9.45 -12.23 5.07
C GLY A 257 9.34 -10.98 4.19
N LYS A 258 9.21 -11.12 2.86
CA LYS A 258 9.00 -10.01 1.92
C LYS A 258 7.65 -10.09 1.22
N SER A 259 7.32 -11.23 0.63
CA SER A 259 6.03 -11.43 -0.04
C SER A 259 5.01 -12.12 0.83
N GLY A 260 5.41 -12.79 1.90
CA GLY A 260 4.53 -13.47 2.83
C GLY A 260 5.29 -14.09 4.01
N LYS A 261 4.59 -14.40 5.08
CA LYS A 261 5.08 -15.16 6.26
C LYS A 261 4.31 -16.44 6.46
N LEU A 262 3.00 -16.42 6.23
CA LEU A 262 2.15 -17.59 6.40
C LEU A 262 2.18 -18.47 5.15
N SER A 263 2.25 -19.77 5.34
CA SER A 263 1.91 -20.77 4.32
C SER A 263 0.47 -21.22 4.54
N PHE A 264 -0.24 -21.49 3.47
CA PHE A 264 -1.64 -21.91 3.51
C PHE A 264 -1.80 -23.31 2.91
N LEU A 265 -2.71 -24.08 3.49
CA LEU A 265 -3.13 -25.40 3.00
C LEU A 265 -4.65 -25.42 2.85
N LEU A 266 -5.11 -25.62 1.64
CA LEU A 266 -6.49 -25.95 1.34
C LEU A 266 -6.66 -27.47 1.37
N ASP A 267 -7.49 -27.98 2.26
CA ASP A 267 -7.95 -29.37 2.29
C ASP A 267 -9.47 -29.38 2.22
N LYS A 268 -10.01 -29.92 1.14
CA LYS A 268 -11.44 -29.83 0.77
C LYS A 268 -11.89 -28.37 0.61
N LEU A 269 -12.51 -27.78 1.62
CA LEU A 269 -12.98 -26.39 1.64
C LEU A 269 -12.36 -25.60 2.80
N ASP A 270 -11.59 -26.24 3.66
CA ASP A 270 -10.94 -25.61 4.80
C ASP A 270 -9.55 -25.11 4.43
N ILE A 271 -9.25 -23.86 4.83
CA ILE A 271 -7.94 -23.23 4.60
C ILE A 271 -7.26 -23.06 5.95
N LYS A 272 -6.21 -23.84 6.18
CA LYS A 272 -5.32 -23.70 7.34
C LYS A 272 -4.14 -22.83 7.00
N SER A 273 -3.68 -22.04 7.95
CA SER A 273 -2.49 -21.20 7.81
C SER A 273 -1.53 -21.37 8.98
N LYS A 274 -0.24 -21.26 8.69
CA LYS A 274 0.81 -21.30 9.69
C LYS A 274 2.07 -20.64 9.15
N ASP A 275 2.80 -19.94 10.03
CA ASP A 275 4.19 -19.57 9.72
C ASP A 275 5.04 -20.85 9.74
N ASN A 276 5.49 -21.23 8.55
CA ASN A 276 6.28 -22.45 8.32
C ASN A 276 7.61 -22.14 7.63
N GLY A 277 8.11 -20.90 7.79
CA GLY A 277 9.38 -20.46 7.20
C GLY A 277 9.37 -20.52 5.66
N GLY A 278 8.24 -20.21 5.02
CA GLY A 278 8.07 -20.26 3.57
C GLY A 278 7.93 -21.66 2.97
N LYS A 279 7.87 -22.72 3.77
CA LYS A 279 7.70 -24.11 3.30
C LYS A 279 6.23 -24.51 3.25
N PRO A 280 5.82 -25.41 2.33
CA PRO A 280 4.45 -25.90 2.26
C PRO A 280 4.02 -26.60 3.55
N LEU A 281 2.73 -26.48 3.87
CA LEU A 281 2.14 -27.23 4.97
C LEU A 281 1.88 -28.68 4.52
N LYS A 282 2.00 -29.59 5.47
CA LYS A 282 1.65 -31.02 5.24
C LYS A 282 0.18 -31.26 5.61
N LYS A 283 -0.47 -32.09 4.79
CA LYS A 283 -1.80 -32.63 5.08
C LYS A 283 -1.81 -33.51 6.30
#